data_cd905de1eb4cd161d7827a1e179d9ddc
#
_entry.id   cd905de1eb4cd161d7827a1e179d9ddc
#
_cell.length_a   1.000
_cell.length_b   1.000
_cell.length_c   1.000
_cell.angle_alpha   90.00
_cell.angle_beta   90.00
_cell.angle_gamma   90.00
#
_symmetry.space_group_name_H-M   'P 1'
#
loop_
_entity.id
_entity.type
_entity.pdbx_description
1 polymer ?
#
loop_
_entity_poly.entity_id
_entity_poly.type
_entity_poly.pdbx_seq_one_letter_code
_entity_poly.pdbx_strand_id
1 'polypeptide(L)'
;MYSRELLISNKANGYRDLIAEINLSTYRRIPWEDNVPFFLVSFFDPDTRKPLPVCPRGVVSSVAKKSEALGWTPMAGCEYEVGFLSFI
;
A
#
# COMPACT_ATOMS: atom_id res chain seq x y z
N MET A 1 -12.69 -23.30 9.35
CA MET A 1 -13.34 -21.97 9.52
C MET A 1 -12.28 -20.89 9.38
N TYR A 2 -12.45 -20.00 8.43
CA TYR A 2 -11.51 -18.88 8.28
C TYR A 2 -11.81 -17.84 9.35
N SER A 3 -10.80 -17.51 10.16
CA SER A 3 -10.88 -16.35 11.03
C SER A 3 -10.90 -15.09 10.18
N ARG A 4 -11.92 -14.24 10.40
CA ARG A 4 -12.01 -12.92 9.77
C ARG A 4 -11.32 -11.84 10.62
N GLU A 5 -10.63 -12.26 11.64
CA GLU A 5 -9.97 -11.35 12.56
C GLU A 5 -8.71 -10.78 11.93
N LEU A 6 -8.57 -9.47 11.96
CA LEU A 6 -7.39 -8.78 11.49
C LEU A 6 -6.27 -8.89 12.53
N LEU A 7 -5.07 -9.27 12.11
CA LEU A 7 -3.94 -9.48 13.01
C LEU A 7 -3.29 -8.18 13.50
N ILE A 8 -3.29 -7.14 12.66
CA ILE A 8 -2.57 -5.88 12.95
C ILE A 8 -3.46 -4.88 13.70
N SER A 9 -4.71 -4.75 13.29
CA SER A 9 -5.67 -3.85 13.91
C SER A 9 -6.99 -4.57 14.07
N ASN A 10 -7.40 -4.81 15.31
CA ASN A 10 -8.59 -5.58 15.63
C ASN A 10 -9.23 -5.09 16.93
N LYS A 11 -10.35 -5.69 17.31
CA LYS A 11 -11.05 -5.34 18.53
C LYS A 11 -10.19 -5.51 19.79
N ALA A 12 -9.36 -6.54 19.84
CA ALA A 12 -8.50 -6.84 20.99
C ALA A 12 -7.48 -5.75 21.27
N ASN A 13 -6.96 -5.07 20.24
CA ASN A 13 -6.01 -3.96 20.36
C ASN A 13 -6.65 -2.58 20.16
N GLY A 14 -7.99 -2.50 20.24
CA GLY A 14 -8.72 -1.24 20.11
C GLY A 14 -8.70 -0.61 18.71
N TYR A 15 -8.58 -1.43 17.68
CA TYR A 15 -8.43 -0.96 16.30
C TYR A 15 -7.29 0.03 16.15
N ARG A 16 -6.14 -0.40 16.57
CA ARG A 16 -4.89 0.34 16.63
C ARG A 16 -4.61 1.18 15.38
N ASP A 17 -4.27 2.44 15.59
CA ASP A 17 -3.85 3.35 14.53
C ASP A 17 -2.45 2.99 14.03
N LEU A 18 -2.22 3.27 12.76
CA LEU A 18 -0.94 3.06 12.09
C LEU A 18 -0.41 4.39 11.58
N ILE A 19 0.90 4.49 11.39
CA ILE A 19 1.49 5.67 10.77
C ILE A 19 1.43 5.52 9.25
N ALA A 20 0.85 6.49 8.56
CA ALA A 20 0.90 6.63 7.12
C ALA A 20 1.94 7.70 6.77
N GLU A 21 3.06 7.28 6.20
CA GLU A 21 4.11 8.19 5.75
C GLU A 21 3.95 8.46 4.26
N ILE A 22 3.84 9.74 3.90
CA ILE A 22 3.69 10.15 2.52
C ILE A 22 5.03 10.05 1.78
N ASN A 23 4.95 9.60 0.52
CA ASN A 23 6.09 9.64 -0.39
C ASN A 23 5.98 10.90 -1.26
N LEU A 24 6.81 11.90 -0.98
CA LEU A 24 6.78 13.18 -1.67
C LEU A 24 7.04 13.06 -3.18
N SER A 25 7.81 12.05 -3.62
CA SER A 25 8.08 11.82 -5.04
C SER A 25 6.85 11.38 -5.84
N THR A 26 5.78 10.98 -5.15
CA THR A 26 4.52 10.54 -5.77
C THR A 26 3.48 11.66 -5.89
N TYR A 27 3.86 12.88 -5.57
CA TYR A 27 2.97 14.04 -5.63
C TYR A 27 2.28 14.15 -6.99
N ARG A 28 0.95 14.30 -6.93
CA ARG A 28 0.10 14.59 -8.09
C ARG A 28 -1.02 15.53 -7.64
N ARG A 29 -1.59 16.25 -8.58
CA ARG A 29 -2.86 16.93 -8.38
C ARG A 29 -3.95 16.13 -9.06
N ILE A 30 -5.12 16.03 -8.41
CA ILE A 30 -6.28 15.35 -8.97
C ILE A 30 -7.13 16.38 -9.72
N PRO A 31 -7.10 16.41 -11.08
CA PRO A 31 -7.76 17.49 -11.84
C PRO A 31 -9.28 17.51 -11.70
N TRP A 32 -9.90 16.36 -11.46
CA TRP A 32 -11.35 16.25 -11.27
C TRP A 32 -11.81 16.46 -9.83
N GLU A 33 -10.90 16.72 -8.90
CA GLU A 33 -11.14 16.96 -7.47
C GLU A 33 -10.56 18.32 -7.06
N ASP A 34 -10.84 19.36 -7.85
CA ASP A 34 -10.36 20.74 -7.59
C ASP A 34 -8.83 20.84 -7.40
N ASN A 35 -8.09 20.03 -8.12
CA ASN A 35 -6.62 19.98 -8.03
C ASN A 35 -6.08 19.66 -6.61
N VAL A 36 -6.82 18.87 -5.86
CA VAL A 36 -6.39 18.42 -4.53
C VAL A 36 -5.05 17.68 -4.63
N PRO A 37 -4.08 17.99 -3.77
CA PRO A 37 -2.83 17.24 -3.70
C PRO A 37 -3.05 15.77 -3.32
N PHE A 38 -2.37 14.89 -4.03
CA PHE A 38 -2.43 13.45 -3.83
C PHE A 38 -1.03 12.89 -3.63
N PHE A 39 -0.89 11.94 -2.69
CA PHE A 39 0.36 11.24 -2.41
C PHE A 39 0.07 9.77 -2.19
N LEU A 40 1.00 8.91 -2.60
CA LEU A 40 1.01 7.53 -2.15
C LEU A 40 1.69 7.44 -0.78
N VAL A 41 1.26 6.49 0.04
CA VAL A 41 1.76 6.31 1.40
C VAL A 41 2.30 4.90 1.61
N SER A 42 3.21 4.78 2.56
CA SER A 42 3.62 3.51 3.15
C SER A 42 3.24 3.50 4.63
N PHE A 43 2.94 2.32 5.16
CA PHE A 43 2.49 2.19 6.55
C PHE A 43 3.60 1.68 7.45
N PHE A 44 3.68 2.26 8.64
CA PHE A 44 4.67 1.95 9.65
C PHE A 44 4.01 1.64 10.99
N ASP A 45 4.70 0.82 11.77
CA ASP A 45 4.31 0.56 13.15
C ASP A 45 4.53 1.82 14.00
N PRO A 46 3.53 2.29 14.78
CA PRO A 46 3.66 3.52 15.55
C PRO A 46 4.64 3.42 16.73
N ASP A 47 4.87 2.22 17.26
CA ASP A 47 5.75 2.00 18.40
C ASP A 47 7.21 1.80 17.97
N THR A 48 7.44 0.92 17.00
CA THR A 48 8.78 0.57 16.54
C THR A 48 9.30 1.47 15.43
N ARG A 49 8.41 2.20 14.74
CA ARG A 49 8.71 3.01 13.55
C ARG A 49 9.26 2.20 12.37
N LYS A 50 9.11 0.89 12.42
CA LYS A 50 9.51 -0.01 11.33
C LYS A 50 8.37 -0.19 10.32
N PRO A 51 8.69 -0.48 9.05
CA PRO A 51 7.68 -0.79 8.04
C PRO A 51 6.78 -1.94 8.50
N LEU A 52 5.47 -1.80 8.28
CA LEU A 52 4.54 -2.90 8.54
C LEU A 52 4.79 -4.04 7.55
N PRO A 53 4.86 -5.30 8.03
CA PRO A 53 5.07 -6.45 7.15
C PRO A 53 3.98 -6.63 6.09
N VAL A 54 2.78 -6.14 6.37
CA VAL A 54 1.60 -6.26 5.48
C VAL A 54 1.40 -5.06 4.55
N CYS A 55 2.24 -4.05 4.62
CA CYS A 55 2.16 -2.90 3.72
C CYS A 55 2.58 -3.30 2.31
N PRO A 56 1.70 -3.24 1.29
CA PRO A 56 2.03 -3.67 -0.07
C PRO A 56 3.23 -2.92 -0.66
N ARG A 57 3.31 -1.61 -0.46
CA ARG A 57 4.45 -0.81 -0.93
C ARG A 57 5.74 -1.18 -0.20
N GLY A 58 5.66 -1.49 1.09
CA GLY A 58 6.79 -1.97 1.88
C GLY A 58 7.32 -3.31 1.38
N VAL A 59 6.42 -4.25 1.07
CA VAL A 59 6.78 -5.55 0.51
C VAL A 59 7.50 -5.40 -0.84
N VAL A 60 6.92 -4.64 -1.76
CA VAL A 60 7.52 -4.38 -3.09
C VAL A 60 8.87 -3.71 -2.96
N SER A 61 9.00 -2.68 -2.13
CA SER A 61 10.26 -1.97 -1.89
C SER A 61 11.35 -2.89 -1.34
N SER A 62 11.00 -3.77 -0.41
CA SER A 62 11.92 -4.72 0.20
C SER A 62 12.45 -5.73 -0.84
N VAL A 63 11.59 -6.25 -1.70
CA VAL A 63 11.99 -7.19 -2.77
C VAL A 63 12.79 -6.48 -3.86
N ALA A 64 12.39 -5.26 -4.24
CA ALA A 64 13.12 -4.47 -5.23
C ALA A 64 14.56 -4.20 -4.80
N LYS A 65 14.77 -3.82 -3.54
CA LYS A 65 16.11 -3.60 -2.99
C LYS A 65 16.99 -4.86 -3.06
N LYS A 66 16.40 -6.02 -2.76
CA LYS A 66 17.13 -7.30 -2.87
C LYS A 66 17.50 -7.62 -4.32
N SER A 67 16.59 -7.35 -5.25
CA SER A 67 16.83 -7.53 -6.69
C SER A 67 17.95 -6.60 -7.20
N GLU A 68 17.91 -5.34 -6.82
CA GLU A 68 18.90 -4.35 -7.19
C GLU A 68 20.30 -4.70 -6.64
N ALA A 69 20.38 -5.24 -5.42
CA ALA A 69 21.63 -5.71 -4.84
C ALA A 69 22.24 -6.87 -5.64
N LEU A 70 21.43 -7.62 -6.40
CA LEU A 70 21.87 -8.68 -7.30
C LEU A 70 22.14 -8.18 -8.74
N GLY A 71 22.00 -6.89 -8.99
CA GLY A 71 22.22 -6.28 -10.31
C GLY A 71 21.02 -6.27 -11.23
N TRP A 72 19.81 -6.53 -10.71
CA TRP A 72 18.57 -6.57 -11.48
C TRP A 72 17.68 -5.37 -11.17
N THR A 73 17.15 -4.74 -12.20
CA THR A 73 16.12 -3.71 -12.04
C THR A 73 14.74 -4.31 -12.29
N PRO A 74 13.85 -4.36 -11.28
CA PRO A 74 12.52 -4.89 -11.46
C PRO A 74 11.70 -4.03 -12.43
N MET A 75 10.94 -4.68 -13.29
CA MET A 75 9.99 -4.04 -14.21
C MET A 75 8.62 -4.67 -14.02
N ALA A 76 7.58 -3.86 -14.06
CA ALA A 76 6.22 -4.33 -13.91
C ALA A 76 5.27 -3.59 -14.86
N GLY A 77 4.23 -4.28 -15.30
CA GLY A 77 3.13 -3.69 -16.06
C GLY A 77 1.80 -4.05 -15.39
N CYS A 78 0.83 -3.17 -15.51
CA CYS A 78 -0.51 -3.41 -15.02
C CYS A 78 -1.46 -3.65 -16.20
N GLU A 79 -2.30 -4.67 -16.07
CA GLU A 79 -3.38 -4.94 -17.01
C GLU A 79 -4.70 -4.87 -16.26
N TYR A 80 -5.65 -4.10 -16.80
CA TYR A 80 -6.96 -3.92 -16.19
C TYR A 80 -8.02 -4.49 -17.13
N GLU A 81 -8.84 -5.40 -16.58
CA GLU A 81 -9.97 -5.96 -17.31
C GLU A 81 -11.26 -5.66 -16.56
N VAL A 82 -12.26 -5.18 -17.28
CA VAL A 82 -13.59 -4.93 -16.73
C VAL A 82 -14.65 -5.53 -17.65
N GLY A 83 -15.72 -6.03 -17.07
CA GLY A 83 -16.85 -6.57 -17.80
C GLY A 83 -18.16 -5.99 -17.27
N PHE A 84 -19.15 -5.91 -18.15
CA PHE A 84 -20.50 -5.50 -17.79
C PHE A 84 -21.43 -6.70 -17.90
N LEU A 85 -22.16 -7.00 -16.82
CA LEU A 85 -23.21 -7.99 -16.82
C LEU A 85 -24.56 -7.28 -16.77
N SER A 86 -25.43 -7.61 -17.71
CA SER A 86 -26.80 -7.16 -17.73
C SER A 86 -27.72 -8.32 -17.40
N PHE A 87 -28.56 -8.15 -16.39
CA PHE A 87 -29.61 -9.08 -16.05
C PHE A 87 -30.94 -8.51 -16.54
N ILE A 88 -31.53 -9.18 -17.52
CA ILE A 88 -32.82 -8.80 -18.08
C ILE A 88 -33.90 -9.73 -17.52
#